data_ab592bf016d0f5ca3200f88bee3684e1
#
_entry.id   ab592bf016d0f5ca3200f88bee3684e1
#
_cell.length_a   1.000
_cell.length_b   1.000
_cell.length_c   1.000
_cell.angle_alpha   90.00
_cell.angle_beta   90.00
_cell.angle_gamma   90.00
#
_symmetry.space_group_name_H-M   'P 1'
#
loop_
_entity.id
_entity.type
_entity.pdbx_description
1 polymer ?
#
loop_
_entity_poly.entity_id
_entity_poly.type
_entity_poly.pdbx_seq_one_letter_code
_entity_poly.pdbx_strand_id
1 'polypeptide(L)'
;MNADASQGTPVYVATFSRDPDIKAAITDHGSLTASLPTFMKAAGQAPGKVCGAGFDLSPAIGKGIEDGYISVVIDQQPFIEGYIPIIQLYLTTSFGFAGLNMDTGAAFVTKDNIKLVKPLADAQIR
;
A
#
# COMPACT_ATOMS: atom_id res chain seq x y z
N MET A 1 8.05 9.91 -8.90
CA MET A 1 7.64 8.99 -10.01
C MET A 1 6.14 9.17 -10.20
N ASN A 2 5.62 9.16 -11.43
CA ASN A 2 4.18 9.36 -11.66
C ASN A 2 3.44 8.06 -11.31
N ALA A 3 2.34 8.16 -10.55
CA ALA A 3 1.47 7.03 -10.19
C ALA A 3 0.71 6.42 -11.38
N ASP A 4 0.72 7.11 -12.51
CA ASP A 4 0.14 6.60 -13.76
C ASP A 4 0.96 5.40 -14.26
N ALA A 5 0.31 4.24 -14.34
CA ALA A 5 0.93 3.01 -14.80
C ALA A 5 1.51 3.11 -16.22
N SER A 6 0.94 3.96 -17.08
CA SER A 6 1.43 4.19 -18.45
C SER A 6 2.81 4.85 -18.47
N GLN A 7 3.09 5.72 -17.52
CA GLN A 7 4.37 6.43 -17.39
C GLN A 7 5.38 5.68 -16.52
N GLY A 8 4.92 4.97 -15.49
CA GLY A 8 5.77 4.19 -14.60
C GLY A 8 6.32 2.92 -15.27
N THR A 9 5.51 2.23 -16.06
CA THR A 9 5.88 0.96 -16.68
C THR A 9 7.19 1.01 -17.48
N PRO A 10 7.41 1.98 -18.39
CA PRO A 10 8.66 2.04 -19.16
C PRO A 10 9.90 2.22 -18.27
N VAL A 11 9.76 2.99 -17.18
CA VAL A 11 10.87 3.23 -16.24
C VAL A 11 11.25 1.93 -15.51
N TYR A 12 10.27 1.17 -15.04
CA TYR A 12 10.50 -0.11 -14.40
C TYR A 12 11.13 -1.12 -15.37
N VAL A 13 10.59 -1.26 -16.59
CA VAL A 13 11.13 -2.14 -17.61
C VAL A 13 12.59 -1.80 -17.93
N ALA A 14 12.90 -0.53 -18.14
CA ALA A 14 14.27 -0.08 -18.42
C ALA A 14 15.21 -0.34 -17.23
N THR A 15 14.73 -0.12 -16.00
CA THR A 15 15.53 -0.31 -14.78
C THR A 15 15.87 -1.79 -14.58
N PHE A 16 14.89 -2.69 -14.67
CA PHE A 16 15.12 -4.13 -14.54
C PHE A 16 15.92 -4.72 -15.69
N SER A 17 15.83 -4.15 -16.91
CA SER A 17 16.66 -4.56 -18.05
C SER A 17 18.11 -4.14 -17.87
N ARG A 18 18.35 -2.96 -17.27
CA ARG A 18 19.71 -2.45 -17.01
C ARG A 18 20.38 -3.18 -15.85
N ASP A 19 19.60 -3.53 -14.82
CA ASP A 19 20.10 -4.18 -13.63
C ASP A 19 19.21 -5.40 -13.28
N PRO A 20 19.57 -6.59 -13.82
CA PRO A 20 18.78 -7.81 -13.59
C PRO A 20 18.92 -8.38 -12.19
N ASP A 21 19.85 -7.87 -11.38
CA ASP A 21 20.10 -8.33 -10.01
C ASP A 21 19.29 -7.61 -8.94
N ILE A 22 18.36 -6.71 -9.32
CA ILE A 22 17.45 -6.06 -8.39
C ILE A 22 16.67 -7.12 -7.60
N LYS A 23 16.75 -7.04 -6.27
CA LYS A 23 16.09 -7.97 -5.34
C LYS A 23 14.84 -7.39 -4.70
N ALA A 24 14.69 -6.06 -4.68
CA ALA A 24 13.53 -5.39 -4.09
C ALA A 24 13.08 -4.19 -4.92
N ALA A 25 11.79 -3.96 -4.95
CA ALA A 25 11.16 -2.76 -5.50
C ALA A 25 10.21 -2.19 -4.43
N ILE A 26 10.53 -1.00 -3.93
CA ILE A 26 9.83 -0.35 -2.84
C ILE A 26 9.20 0.92 -3.36
N THR A 27 7.93 1.11 -3.04
CA THR A 27 7.15 2.29 -3.42
C THR A 27 6.83 3.13 -2.18
N ASP A 28 6.70 4.43 -2.37
CA ASP A 28 6.56 5.43 -1.31
C ASP A 28 5.10 5.82 -1.00
N HIS A 29 4.13 5.31 -1.79
CA HIS A 29 2.70 5.59 -1.55
C HIS A 29 1.78 4.57 -2.23
N GLY A 30 0.52 4.49 -1.76
CA GLY A 30 -0.44 3.45 -2.11
C GLY A 30 -0.76 3.32 -3.60
N SER A 31 -0.84 4.41 -4.36
CA SER A 31 -1.14 4.34 -5.80
C SER A 31 0.00 3.69 -6.61
N LEU A 32 1.25 3.95 -6.25
CA LEU A 32 2.40 3.24 -6.84
C LEU A 32 2.46 1.79 -6.38
N THR A 33 2.18 1.52 -5.10
CA THR A 33 2.11 0.16 -4.57
C THR A 33 1.06 -0.67 -5.31
N ALA A 34 -0.12 -0.10 -5.57
CA ALA A 34 -1.19 -0.75 -6.34
C ALA A 34 -0.77 -1.07 -7.79
N SER A 35 0.11 -0.26 -8.38
CA SER A 35 0.61 -0.43 -9.75
C SER A 35 1.81 -1.40 -9.84
N LEU A 36 2.46 -1.72 -8.72
CA LEU A 36 3.68 -2.51 -8.67
C LEU A 36 3.57 -3.88 -9.36
N PRO A 37 2.45 -4.66 -9.21
CA PRO A 37 2.29 -5.90 -9.94
C PRO A 37 2.29 -5.71 -11.47
N THR A 38 1.72 -4.63 -11.96
CA THR A 38 1.71 -4.29 -13.40
C THR A 38 3.12 -3.99 -13.90
N PHE A 39 3.88 -3.21 -13.14
CA PHE A 39 5.26 -2.88 -13.47
C PHE A 39 6.16 -4.11 -13.51
N MET A 40 6.05 -4.98 -12.50
CA MET A 40 6.83 -6.22 -12.42
C MET A 40 6.49 -7.18 -13.53
N LYS A 41 5.21 -7.37 -13.85
CA LYS A 41 4.78 -8.21 -14.98
C LYS A 41 5.34 -7.70 -16.30
N ALA A 42 5.25 -6.39 -16.57
CA ALA A 42 5.78 -5.77 -17.78
C ALA A 42 7.31 -5.92 -17.88
N ALA A 43 8.01 -5.90 -16.76
CA ALA A 43 9.45 -6.12 -16.68
C ALA A 43 9.84 -7.64 -16.69
N GLY A 44 8.89 -8.54 -16.94
CA GLY A 44 9.14 -9.98 -17.01
C GLY A 44 9.48 -10.64 -15.66
N GLN A 45 9.18 -9.97 -14.55
CA GLN A 45 9.45 -10.53 -13.21
C GLN A 45 8.32 -11.48 -12.80
N ALA A 46 8.71 -12.70 -12.39
CA ALA A 46 7.76 -13.68 -11.83
C ALA A 46 7.38 -13.32 -10.38
N PRO A 47 6.19 -13.78 -9.89
CA PRO A 47 5.81 -13.63 -8.50
C PRO A 47 6.89 -14.17 -7.55
N GLY A 48 7.19 -13.43 -6.49
CA GLY A 48 8.15 -13.82 -5.46
C GLY A 48 9.63 -13.72 -5.85
N LYS A 49 9.96 -13.39 -7.11
CA LYS A 49 11.36 -13.25 -7.55
C LYS A 49 11.99 -11.94 -7.05
N VAL A 50 11.20 -10.88 -6.99
CA VAL A 50 11.59 -9.57 -6.48
C VAL A 50 10.68 -9.25 -5.29
N CYS A 51 11.26 -8.79 -4.19
CA CYS A 51 10.50 -8.36 -3.03
C CYS A 51 9.78 -7.05 -3.35
N GLY A 52 8.48 -7.10 -3.58
CA GLY A 52 7.63 -5.92 -3.71
C GLY A 52 7.22 -5.40 -2.34
N ALA A 53 7.41 -4.12 -2.09
CA ALA A 53 7.00 -3.50 -0.83
C ALA A 53 6.46 -2.09 -1.05
N GLY A 54 5.66 -1.59 -0.10
CA GLY A 54 5.12 -0.24 -0.17
C GLY A 54 4.20 0.11 0.97
N PHE A 55 3.29 1.02 0.70
CA PHE A 55 2.39 1.60 1.70
C PHE A 55 0.93 1.36 1.32
N ASP A 56 0.09 1.45 2.35
CA ASP A 56 -1.36 1.39 2.32
C ASP A 56 -1.93 0.00 1.95
N LEU A 57 -3.24 -0.11 2.07
CA LEU A 57 -3.97 -1.29 1.67
C LEU A 57 -5.20 -0.89 0.85
N SER A 58 -5.32 -1.51 -0.32
CA SER A 58 -6.46 -1.36 -1.22
C SER A 58 -6.81 -2.71 -1.84
N PRO A 59 -7.97 -2.86 -2.51
CA PRO A 59 -8.29 -4.10 -3.21
C PRO A 59 -7.19 -4.57 -4.19
N ALA A 60 -6.59 -3.63 -4.92
CA ALA A 60 -5.52 -3.93 -5.87
C ALA A 60 -4.23 -4.38 -5.17
N ILE A 61 -3.87 -3.74 -4.05
CA ILE A 61 -2.70 -4.11 -3.24
C ILE A 61 -2.93 -5.47 -2.60
N GLY A 62 -4.11 -5.71 -2.02
CA GLY A 62 -4.48 -7.00 -1.45
C GLY A 62 -4.35 -8.13 -2.47
N LYS A 63 -4.85 -7.91 -3.69
CA LYS A 63 -4.65 -8.87 -4.79
C LYS A 63 -3.19 -9.04 -5.15
N GLY A 64 -2.38 -7.98 -5.17
CA GLY A 64 -0.95 -8.04 -5.43
C GLY A 64 -0.19 -8.89 -4.41
N ILE A 65 -0.62 -8.86 -3.13
CA ILE A 65 -0.09 -9.70 -2.06
C ILE A 65 -0.48 -11.17 -2.28
N GLU A 66 -1.75 -11.44 -2.58
CA GLU A 66 -2.24 -12.79 -2.86
C GLU A 66 -1.54 -13.42 -4.07
N ASP A 67 -1.37 -12.65 -5.14
CA ASP A 67 -0.68 -13.06 -6.37
C ASP A 67 0.85 -13.20 -6.20
N GLY A 68 1.42 -12.73 -5.08
CA GLY A 68 2.84 -12.84 -4.73
C GLY A 68 3.76 -11.80 -5.38
N TYR A 69 3.23 -10.72 -5.97
CA TYR A 69 4.02 -9.60 -6.49
C TYR A 69 4.37 -8.57 -5.41
N ILE A 70 3.57 -8.51 -4.34
CA ILE A 70 3.81 -7.66 -3.18
C ILE A 70 4.05 -8.57 -1.99
N SER A 71 5.20 -8.41 -1.36
CA SER A 71 5.61 -9.22 -0.21
C SER A 71 5.10 -8.65 1.10
N VAL A 72 5.11 -7.32 1.22
CA VAL A 72 4.74 -6.61 2.44
C VAL A 72 4.31 -5.18 2.12
N VAL A 73 3.33 -4.69 2.85
CA VAL A 73 3.01 -3.26 2.91
C VAL A 73 2.91 -2.78 4.35
N ILE A 74 3.18 -1.50 4.55
CA ILE A 74 2.89 -0.78 5.79
C ILE A 74 1.50 -0.19 5.63
N ASP A 75 0.55 -0.67 6.42
CA ASP A 75 -0.81 -0.16 6.43
C ASP A 75 -0.93 0.95 7.48
N GLN A 76 -1.08 2.18 7.01
CA GLN A 76 -1.21 3.38 7.84
C GLN A 76 -2.64 3.57 8.36
N GLN A 77 -3.60 2.79 7.87
CA GLN A 77 -5.02 2.85 8.21
C GLN A 77 -5.67 4.21 7.87
N PRO A 78 -5.63 4.66 6.62
CA PRO A 78 -6.07 6.00 6.21
C PRO A 78 -7.53 6.31 6.53
N PHE A 79 -8.39 5.29 6.62
CA PHE A 79 -9.78 5.49 7.07
C PHE A 79 -9.83 6.04 8.50
N ILE A 80 -9.04 5.48 9.41
CA ILE A 80 -8.97 5.94 10.82
C ILE A 80 -8.33 7.32 10.88
N GLU A 81 -7.30 7.59 10.08
CA GLU A 81 -6.65 8.90 9.99
C GLU A 81 -7.62 10.02 9.55
N GLY A 82 -8.58 9.69 8.70
CA GLY A 82 -9.65 10.61 8.32
C GLY A 82 -10.79 10.69 9.34
N TYR A 83 -11.21 9.56 9.88
CA TYR A 83 -12.41 9.47 10.74
C TYR A 83 -12.20 10.06 12.14
N ILE A 84 -11.13 9.67 12.81
CA ILE A 84 -10.89 10.08 14.21
C ILE A 84 -10.72 11.58 14.38
N PRO A 85 -9.98 12.33 13.55
CA PRO A 85 -9.88 13.77 13.67
C PRO A 85 -11.23 14.50 13.59
N ILE A 86 -12.15 14.02 12.75
CA ILE A 86 -13.49 14.59 12.63
C ILE A 86 -14.26 14.45 13.96
N ILE A 87 -14.22 13.26 14.54
CA ILE A 87 -14.86 13.02 15.86
C ILE A 87 -14.21 13.87 16.95
N GLN A 88 -12.87 13.95 16.97
CA GLN A 88 -12.15 14.76 17.95
C GLN A 88 -12.50 16.25 17.81
N LEU A 89 -12.52 16.79 16.60
CA LEU A 89 -12.91 18.18 16.34
C LEU A 89 -14.33 18.46 16.82
N TYR A 90 -15.27 17.57 16.52
CA TYR A 90 -16.64 17.68 17.00
C TYR A 90 -16.72 17.72 18.54
N LEU A 91 -16.07 16.79 19.21
CA LEU A 91 -16.06 16.71 20.67
C LEU A 91 -15.38 17.95 21.30
N THR A 92 -14.28 18.41 20.73
CA THR A 92 -13.56 19.59 21.22
C THR A 92 -14.40 20.87 21.06
N THR A 93 -14.96 21.09 19.88
CA THR A 93 -15.70 22.32 19.58
C THR A 93 -17.06 22.39 20.27
N SER A 94 -17.75 21.24 20.41
CA SER A 94 -19.10 21.20 20.98
C SER A 94 -19.12 21.04 22.50
N PHE A 95 -18.12 20.38 23.08
CA PHE A 95 -18.12 19.97 24.48
C PHE A 95 -16.84 20.31 25.25
N GLY A 96 -15.85 20.94 24.60
CA GLY A 96 -14.61 21.35 25.25
C GLY A 96 -13.67 20.18 25.64
N PHE A 97 -13.83 18.99 25.04
CA PHE A 97 -12.92 17.88 25.27
C PHE A 97 -11.51 18.22 24.78
N ALA A 98 -10.50 17.78 25.49
CA ALA A 98 -9.12 17.83 25.01
C ALA A 98 -8.92 16.85 23.83
N GLY A 99 -8.12 17.25 22.85
CA GLY A 99 -7.73 16.36 21.76
C GLY A 99 -6.92 15.16 22.27
N LEU A 100 -7.10 14.00 21.64
CA LEU A 100 -6.35 12.79 21.93
C LEU A 100 -5.20 12.63 20.92
N ASN A 101 -4.06 12.20 21.41
CA ASN A 101 -2.98 11.74 20.54
C ASN A 101 -3.27 10.29 20.18
N MET A 102 -3.52 9.99 18.89
CA MET A 102 -3.86 8.66 18.44
C MET A 102 -2.81 8.17 17.44
N ASP A 103 -2.18 7.07 17.77
CA ASP A 103 -1.31 6.33 16.86
C ASP A 103 -2.18 5.36 16.04
N THR A 104 -2.26 5.55 14.73
CA THR A 104 -2.98 4.64 13.82
C THR A 104 -2.17 3.38 13.51
N GLY A 105 -0.94 3.32 13.98
CA GLY A 105 -0.05 2.19 13.83
C GLY A 105 0.67 2.14 12.48
N ALA A 106 1.58 1.19 12.38
CA ALA A 106 2.31 0.85 11.15
C ALA A 106 2.27 -0.69 11.00
N ALA A 107 1.06 -1.23 10.78
CA ALA A 107 0.88 -2.67 10.71
C ALA A 107 1.46 -3.22 9.40
N PHE A 108 2.34 -4.22 9.51
CA PHE A 108 2.80 -4.96 8.35
C PHE A 108 1.70 -5.92 7.87
N VAL A 109 1.30 -5.77 6.60
CA VAL A 109 0.40 -6.69 5.92
C VAL A 109 1.20 -7.52 4.92
N THR A 110 1.11 -8.82 5.08
CA THR A 110 1.80 -9.84 4.28
C THR A 110 0.81 -10.93 3.83
N LYS A 111 1.30 -11.92 3.10
CA LYS A 111 0.49 -13.07 2.70
C LYS A 111 -0.09 -13.84 3.89
N ASP A 112 0.56 -13.79 5.05
CA ASP A 112 0.14 -14.55 6.23
C ASP A 112 -1.11 -13.97 6.91
N ASN A 113 -1.28 -12.64 6.83
CA ASN A 113 -2.37 -11.95 7.52
C ASN A 113 -3.34 -11.20 6.60
N ILE A 114 -3.09 -11.14 5.29
CA ILE A 114 -3.94 -10.43 4.33
C ILE A 114 -5.42 -10.87 4.41
N LYS A 115 -5.69 -12.12 4.67
CA LYS A 115 -7.05 -12.66 4.78
C LYS A 115 -7.87 -12.02 5.90
N LEU A 116 -7.22 -11.54 6.95
CA LEU A 116 -7.88 -10.88 8.08
C LEU A 116 -8.30 -9.45 7.75
N VAL A 117 -7.53 -8.75 6.91
CA VAL A 117 -7.69 -7.31 6.67
C VAL A 117 -8.29 -7.00 5.30
N LYS A 118 -8.15 -7.89 4.33
CA LYS A 118 -8.66 -7.71 2.96
C LYS A 118 -10.15 -7.40 2.88
N PRO A 119 -11.07 -8.05 3.63
CA PRO A 119 -12.49 -7.69 3.58
C PRO A 119 -12.77 -6.23 3.91
N LEU A 120 -11.99 -5.63 4.83
CA LEU A 120 -12.10 -4.21 5.19
C LEU A 120 -11.52 -3.31 4.11
N ALA A 121 -10.41 -3.72 3.49
CA ALA A 121 -9.84 -3.01 2.35
C ALA A 121 -10.77 -3.03 1.13
N ASP A 122 -11.40 -4.17 0.85
CA ASP A 122 -12.39 -4.30 -0.23
C ASP A 122 -13.63 -3.43 0.03
N ALA A 123 -14.01 -3.23 1.29
CA ALA A 123 -15.08 -2.33 1.72
C ALA A 123 -14.65 -0.85 1.83
N GLN A 124 -13.39 -0.52 1.55
CA GLN A 124 -12.81 0.84 1.64
C GLN A 124 -12.90 1.47 3.05
N ILE A 125 -12.84 0.65 4.08
CA ILE A 125 -12.83 1.07 5.50
C ILE A 125 -11.50 0.71 6.20
N ARG A 126 -10.49 0.48 5.39
CA ARG A 126 -9.13 0.29 5.88
C ARG A 126 -8.11 0.92 4.91
#